data_6cfc22ead7f21a2b1338ec2aa0a3b3a1
#
_entry.id   6cfc22ead7f21a2b1338ec2aa0a3b3a1
#
_cell.length_a   1.000
_cell.length_b   1.000
_cell.length_c   1.000
_cell.angle_alpha   90.00
_cell.angle_beta   90.00
_cell.angle_gamma   90.00
#
_symmetry.space_group_name_H-M   'P 1'
#
loop_
_entity.id
_entity.type
_entity.pdbx_description
1 polymer ?
#
loop_
_entity_poly.entity_id
_entity_poly.type
_entity_poly.pdbx_seq_one_letter_code
_entity_poly.pdbx_strand_id
1 'polypeptide(L)'
;FLLSGEREAYDLVEGPLKKAATEVEYEPCVAYIGSSVSAGYAGMVLSSLGLGMEQLVAEAYHMLHEAGFTNEEMSKSINGWNKDSLESPFLENLLHILKKKDQDVEGCEKGEGSLLDKVLDCPLPRSDDSTLLREGFEHHAAIGALTAALQEISVSAKREERSKGAH
;
A
#
# COMPACT_ATOMS: atom_id res chain seq x y z
N PHE A 1 1.62 11.55 -12.35
CA PHE A 1 3.06 11.92 -12.31
C PHE A 1 3.27 13.09 -11.34
N LEU A 2 4.25 12.96 -10.43
CA LEU A 2 4.75 14.05 -9.59
C LEU A 2 6.10 14.48 -10.14
N LEU A 3 6.25 15.76 -10.44
CA LEU A 3 7.45 16.31 -11.09
C LEU A 3 8.05 17.44 -10.25
N SER A 4 9.37 17.50 -10.25
CA SER A 4 10.12 18.59 -9.62
C SER A 4 11.37 18.88 -10.44
N GLY A 5 11.96 20.05 -10.21
CA GLY A 5 13.16 20.50 -10.93
C GLY A 5 12.98 21.93 -11.43
N GLU A 6 13.74 22.28 -12.47
CA GLU A 6 13.66 23.61 -13.09
C GLU A 6 12.30 23.80 -13.78
N ARG A 7 11.65 24.94 -13.53
CA ARG A 7 10.31 25.23 -14.05
C ARG A 7 10.28 25.26 -15.57
N GLU A 8 11.30 25.84 -16.20
CA GLU A 8 11.41 25.91 -17.65
C GLU A 8 11.51 24.51 -18.29
N ALA A 9 12.20 23.56 -17.63
CA ALA A 9 12.29 22.19 -18.10
C ALA A 9 10.94 21.47 -17.99
N TYR A 10 10.19 21.69 -16.91
CA TYR A 10 8.84 21.17 -16.76
C TYR A 10 7.90 21.66 -17.87
N ASP A 11 7.90 22.97 -18.15
CA ASP A 11 7.02 23.58 -19.16
C ASP A 11 7.23 22.98 -20.56
N LEU A 12 8.45 22.51 -20.87
CA LEU A 12 8.74 21.82 -22.14
C LEU A 12 8.14 20.43 -22.25
N VAL A 13 8.00 19.71 -21.13
CA VAL A 13 7.55 18.31 -21.10
C VAL A 13 6.12 18.13 -20.61
N GLU A 14 5.50 19.17 -20.08
CA GLU A 14 4.14 19.13 -19.53
C GLU A 14 3.11 18.57 -20.51
N GLY A 15 3.13 19.05 -21.76
CA GLY A 15 2.18 18.63 -22.79
C GLY A 15 2.23 17.12 -23.09
N PRO A 16 3.41 16.57 -23.42
CA PRO A 16 3.57 15.11 -23.55
C PRO A 16 3.19 14.32 -22.32
N LEU A 17 3.54 14.78 -21.11
CA LEU A 17 3.23 14.08 -19.87
C LEU A 17 1.73 14.07 -19.55
N LYS A 18 1.01 15.15 -19.79
CA LYS A 18 -0.45 15.20 -19.66
C LYS A 18 -1.15 14.20 -20.61
N LYS A 19 -0.61 14.00 -21.82
CA LYS A 19 -1.15 13.01 -22.76
C LYS A 19 -0.90 11.55 -22.35
N ALA A 20 0.16 11.31 -21.59
CA ALA A 20 0.55 9.97 -21.14
C ALA A 20 0.00 9.63 -19.74
N ALA A 21 -0.50 10.61 -19.01
CA ALA A 21 -1.02 10.43 -17.66
C ALA A 21 -2.40 9.81 -17.65
N THR A 22 -2.72 9.08 -16.58
CA THR A 22 -4.08 8.68 -16.26
C THR A 22 -4.91 9.92 -15.96
N GLU A 23 -6.16 9.95 -16.41
CA GLU A 23 -7.12 11.02 -16.12
C GLU A 23 -8.08 10.60 -15.01
N VAL A 24 -8.36 11.53 -14.13
CA VAL A 24 -9.41 11.43 -13.10
C VAL A 24 -10.32 12.63 -13.28
N GLU A 25 -11.62 12.38 -13.43
CA GLU A 25 -12.62 13.44 -13.67
C GLU A 25 -12.25 14.37 -14.85
N TYR A 26 -11.68 13.80 -15.92
CA TYR A 26 -11.19 14.50 -17.12
C TYR A 26 -9.94 15.38 -16.90
N GLU A 27 -9.31 15.30 -15.73
CA GLU A 27 -8.07 15.99 -15.43
C GLU A 27 -6.88 15.02 -15.46
N PRO A 28 -5.81 15.30 -16.21
CA PRO A 28 -4.63 14.46 -16.23
C PRO A 28 -3.86 14.53 -14.91
N CYS A 29 -3.53 13.38 -14.35
CA CYS A 29 -2.80 13.25 -13.07
C CYS A 29 -1.32 13.63 -13.22
N VAL A 30 -1.05 14.90 -13.47
CA VAL A 30 0.29 15.50 -13.58
C VAL A 30 0.37 16.73 -12.68
N ALA A 31 1.34 16.77 -11.79
CA ALA A 31 1.55 17.91 -10.90
C ALA A 31 3.02 18.29 -10.81
N TYR A 32 3.29 19.59 -10.94
CA TYR A 32 4.58 20.17 -10.60
C TYR A 32 4.60 20.51 -9.11
N ILE A 33 5.47 19.84 -8.37
CA ILE A 33 5.52 19.92 -6.89
C ILE A 33 6.49 21.01 -6.41
N GLY A 34 7.43 21.42 -7.26
CA GLY A 34 8.40 22.45 -6.91
C GLY A 34 9.79 22.17 -7.44
N SER A 35 10.76 22.91 -6.93
CA SER A 35 12.16 22.78 -7.35
C SER A 35 12.85 21.57 -6.71
N SER A 36 14.03 21.23 -7.22
CA SER A 36 14.93 20.22 -6.67
C SER A 36 14.29 18.83 -6.54
N VAL A 37 14.34 18.22 -5.38
CA VAL A 37 13.87 16.84 -5.08
C VAL A 37 12.46 16.77 -4.48
N SER A 38 11.70 17.84 -4.55
CA SER A 38 10.38 17.94 -3.90
C SER A 38 9.41 16.82 -4.30
N ALA A 39 9.43 16.39 -5.57
CA ALA A 39 8.58 15.29 -6.03
C ALA A 39 8.98 13.94 -5.41
N GLY A 40 10.28 13.71 -5.21
CA GLY A 40 10.77 12.53 -4.51
C GLY A 40 10.27 12.48 -3.07
N TYR A 41 10.36 13.61 -2.36
CA TYR A 41 9.84 13.71 -0.99
C TYR A 41 8.32 13.47 -0.92
N ALA A 42 7.54 14.12 -1.80
CA ALA A 42 6.10 13.90 -1.87
C ALA A 42 5.75 12.45 -2.20
N GLY A 43 6.48 11.82 -3.12
CA GLY A 43 6.32 10.41 -3.46
C GLY A 43 6.60 9.48 -2.28
N MET A 44 7.64 9.74 -1.51
CA MET A 44 7.96 9.01 -0.28
C MET A 44 6.83 9.10 0.75
N VAL A 45 6.29 10.30 0.98
CA VAL A 45 5.17 10.52 1.91
C VAL A 45 3.93 9.75 1.45
N LEU A 46 3.56 9.83 0.16
CA LEU A 46 2.40 9.13 -0.39
C LEU A 46 2.54 7.61 -0.31
N SER A 47 3.73 7.08 -0.62
CA SER A 47 4.00 5.64 -0.50
C SER A 47 3.86 5.16 0.93
N SER A 48 4.37 5.91 1.89
CA SER A 48 4.28 5.56 3.30
C SER A 48 2.85 5.62 3.84
N LEU A 49 2.03 6.58 3.37
CA LEU A 49 0.59 6.61 3.65
C LEU A 49 -0.11 5.38 3.09
N GLY A 50 0.22 4.98 1.85
CA GLY A 50 -0.30 3.76 1.24
C GLY A 50 0.01 2.51 2.07
N LEU A 51 1.27 2.33 2.48
CA LEU A 51 1.67 1.22 3.36
C LEU A 51 0.93 1.23 4.69
N GLY A 52 0.72 2.40 5.31
CA GLY A 52 -0.08 2.52 6.52
C GLY A 52 -1.53 2.07 6.33
N MET A 53 -2.14 2.41 5.20
CA MET A 53 -3.49 1.95 4.85
C MET A 53 -3.55 0.45 4.60
N GLU A 54 -2.58 -0.11 3.88
CA GLU A 54 -2.45 -1.56 3.66
C GLU A 54 -2.30 -2.32 4.97
N GLN A 55 -1.51 -1.81 5.91
CA GLN A 55 -1.35 -2.40 7.24
C GLN A 55 -2.69 -2.43 8.01
N LEU A 56 -3.46 -1.34 8.01
CA LEU A 56 -4.78 -1.30 8.66
C LEU A 56 -5.74 -2.34 8.06
N VAL A 57 -5.71 -2.50 6.74
CA VAL A 57 -6.51 -3.52 6.05
C VAL A 57 -6.07 -4.94 6.42
N ALA A 58 -4.76 -5.18 6.52
CA ALA A 58 -4.21 -6.47 6.94
C ALA A 58 -4.58 -6.80 8.40
N GLU A 59 -4.54 -5.83 9.30
CA GLU A 59 -4.96 -6.01 10.69
C GLU A 59 -6.46 -6.30 10.81
N ALA A 60 -7.29 -5.60 10.05
CA ALA A 60 -8.73 -5.87 9.99
C ALA A 60 -9.01 -7.29 9.48
N TYR A 61 -8.30 -7.74 8.44
CA TYR A 61 -8.36 -9.12 7.96
C TYR A 61 -7.98 -10.10 9.07
N HIS A 62 -6.84 -9.89 9.73
CA HIS A 62 -6.35 -10.76 10.78
C HIS A 62 -7.34 -10.88 11.94
N MET A 63 -7.93 -9.77 12.37
CA MET A 63 -8.96 -9.77 13.43
C MET A 63 -10.19 -10.60 13.03
N LEU A 64 -10.67 -10.48 11.80
CA LEU A 64 -11.80 -11.26 11.32
C LEU A 64 -11.46 -12.75 11.20
N HIS A 65 -10.24 -13.06 10.74
CA HIS A 65 -9.75 -14.44 10.64
C HIS A 65 -9.66 -15.10 12.02
N GLU A 66 -9.07 -14.43 13.02
CA GLU A 66 -8.99 -14.92 14.41
C GLU A 66 -10.38 -15.05 15.07
N ALA A 67 -11.35 -14.25 14.65
CA ALA A 67 -12.75 -14.38 15.06
C ALA A 67 -13.47 -15.56 14.40
N GLY A 68 -12.79 -16.31 13.50
CA GLY A 68 -13.31 -17.51 12.85
C GLY A 68 -14.13 -17.26 11.58
N PHE A 69 -14.06 -16.07 11.00
CA PHE A 69 -14.73 -15.78 9.72
C PHE A 69 -14.02 -16.48 8.57
N THR A 70 -14.80 -17.11 7.71
CA THR A 70 -14.28 -17.64 6.44
C THR A 70 -14.00 -16.51 5.42
N ASN A 71 -13.16 -16.77 4.42
CA ASN A 71 -12.88 -15.80 3.35
C ASN A 71 -14.15 -15.33 2.62
N GLU A 72 -15.16 -16.18 2.51
CA GLU A 72 -16.46 -15.82 1.91
C GLU A 72 -17.27 -14.87 2.80
N GLU A 73 -17.31 -15.12 4.09
CA GLU A 73 -18.00 -14.24 5.06
C GLU A 73 -17.30 -12.89 5.18
N MET A 74 -15.96 -12.89 5.24
CA MET A 74 -15.16 -11.66 5.20
C MET A 74 -15.42 -10.87 3.93
N SER A 75 -15.45 -11.53 2.77
CA SER A 75 -15.73 -10.88 1.49
C SER A 75 -17.12 -10.21 1.46
N LYS A 76 -18.14 -10.82 2.07
CA LYS A 76 -19.48 -10.21 2.16
C LYS A 76 -19.47 -8.96 3.05
N SER A 77 -18.84 -9.04 4.22
CA SER A 77 -18.76 -7.92 5.16
C SER A 77 -17.99 -6.74 4.57
N ILE A 78 -16.81 -7.01 4.02
CA ILE A 78 -15.95 -5.99 3.40
C ILE A 78 -16.61 -5.36 2.17
N ASN A 79 -17.32 -6.14 1.35
CA ASN A 79 -18.08 -5.60 0.22
C ASN A 79 -19.23 -4.68 0.69
N GLY A 80 -19.81 -4.94 1.85
CA GLY A 80 -20.76 -4.03 2.48
C GLY A 80 -20.09 -2.70 2.86
N TRP A 81 -18.97 -2.75 3.52
CA TRP A 81 -18.19 -1.55 3.91
C TRP A 81 -17.72 -0.72 2.71
N ASN A 82 -17.28 -1.40 1.64
CA ASN A 82 -16.79 -0.73 0.42
C ASN A 82 -17.89 -0.09 -0.44
N LYS A 83 -19.16 -0.34 -0.13
CA LYS A 83 -20.32 0.29 -0.80
C LYS A 83 -20.88 1.48 -0.02
N ASP A 84 -20.36 1.74 1.15
CA ASP A 84 -20.82 2.78 2.06
C ASP A 84 -19.68 3.77 2.34
N SER A 85 -19.63 4.32 3.52
CA SER A 85 -18.71 5.38 3.96
C SER A 85 -17.22 5.01 3.93
N LEU A 86 -16.90 3.72 3.80
CA LEU A 86 -15.52 3.22 3.76
C LEU A 86 -15.05 2.85 2.35
N GLU A 87 -15.74 3.30 1.29
CA GLU A 87 -15.33 3.03 -0.09
C GLU A 87 -13.86 3.39 -0.32
N SER A 88 -13.07 2.40 -0.77
CA SER A 88 -11.63 2.55 -0.87
C SER A 88 -11.03 1.53 -1.85
N PRO A 89 -10.04 1.93 -2.66
CA PRO A 89 -9.27 1.01 -3.50
C PRO A 89 -8.58 -0.10 -2.70
N PHE A 90 -8.21 0.16 -1.45
CA PHE A 90 -7.59 -0.86 -0.57
C PHE A 90 -8.57 -1.97 -0.21
N LEU A 91 -9.83 -1.62 0.11
CA LEU A 91 -10.88 -2.62 0.36
C LEU A 91 -11.25 -3.37 -0.92
N GLU A 92 -11.27 -2.71 -2.06
CA GLU A 92 -11.50 -3.35 -3.35
C GLU A 92 -10.40 -4.38 -3.65
N ASN A 93 -9.14 -4.04 -3.46
CA ASN A 93 -8.01 -4.95 -3.59
C ASN A 93 -8.13 -6.15 -2.65
N LEU A 94 -8.49 -5.93 -1.38
CA LEU A 94 -8.71 -7.02 -0.43
C LEU A 94 -9.83 -7.96 -0.90
N LEU A 95 -10.93 -7.42 -1.44
CA LEU A 95 -12.02 -8.22 -2.00
C LEU A 95 -11.55 -9.10 -3.17
N HIS A 96 -10.68 -8.57 -4.05
CA HIS A 96 -10.09 -9.35 -5.13
C HIS A 96 -9.19 -10.46 -4.59
N ILE A 97 -8.37 -10.18 -3.59
CA ILE A 97 -7.48 -11.15 -2.95
C ILE A 97 -8.28 -12.29 -2.29
N LEU A 98 -9.31 -11.96 -1.51
CA LEU A 98 -10.15 -12.95 -0.81
C LEU A 98 -10.89 -13.90 -1.77
N LYS A 99 -11.24 -13.42 -2.96
CA LYS A 99 -11.92 -14.22 -3.98
C LYS A 99 -10.99 -15.04 -4.85
N LYS A 100 -9.68 -14.76 -4.83
CA LYS A 100 -8.69 -15.42 -5.68
C LYS A 100 -8.50 -16.87 -5.25
N LYS A 101 -8.74 -17.80 -6.17
CA LYS A 101 -8.53 -19.23 -5.96
C LYS A 101 -7.15 -19.63 -6.46
N ASP A 102 -6.58 -20.69 -5.87
CA ASP A 102 -5.30 -21.25 -6.27
C ASP A 102 -5.27 -21.71 -7.74
N GLN A 103 -6.43 -22.09 -8.27
CA GLN A 103 -6.61 -22.53 -9.66
C GLN A 103 -6.49 -21.40 -10.70
N ASP A 104 -6.55 -20.14 -10.27
CA ASP A 104 -6.52 -18.96 -11.14
C ASP A 104 -5.09 -18.52 -11.50
N VAL A 105 -4.07 -19.22 -11.03
CA VAL A 105 -2.66 -18.90 -11.30
C VAL A 105 -2.14 -19.81 -12.41
N GLU A 106 -1.80 -19.20 -13.56
CA GLU A 106 -1.19 -19.92 -14.68
C GLU A 106 0.21 -20.42 -14.32
N GLY A 107 0.50 -21.67 -14.67
CA GLY A 107 1.83 -22.28 -14.48
C GLY A 107 2.08 -22.89 -13.09
N CYS A 108 1.13 -22.84 -12.19
CA CYS A 108 1.21 -23.51 -10.89
C CYS A 108 0.39 -24.83 -10.90
N GLU A 109 0.80 -25.81 -10.07
CA GLU A 109 -0.04 -26.99 -9.81
C GLU A 109 -1.36 -26.53 -9.20
N LYS A 110 -2.46 -26.95 -9.83
CA LYS A 110 -3.81 -26.58 -9.38
C LYS A 110 -4.08 -27.17 -8.00
N GLY A 111 -4.18 -26.32 -6.99
CA GLY A 111 -4.57 -26.70 -5.64
C GLY A 111 -6.04 -26.42 -5.36
N GLU A 112 -6.56 -27.03 -4.30
CA GLU A 112 -7.87 -26.70 -3.74
C GLU A 112 -7.68 -25.63 -2.65
N GLY A 113 -8.53 -24.60 -2.64
CA GLY A 113 -8.57 -23.57 -1.61
C GLY A 113 -8.32 -22.14 -2.10
N SER A 114 -8.17 -21.22 -1.16
CA SER A 114 -7.84 -19.83 -1.43
C SER A 114 -6.34 -19.69 -1.71
N LEU A 115 -6.02 -18.84 -2.67
CA LEU A 115 -4.61 -18.49 -2.92
C LEU A 115 -3.98 -17.81 -1.70
N LEU A 116 -4.76 -17.04 -0.95
CA LEU A 116 -4.30 -16.31 0.24
C LEU A 116 -3.75 -17.25 1.32
N ASP A 117 -4.35 -18.43 1.50
CA ASP A 117 -3.92 -19.42 2.50
C ASP A 117 -2.55 -20.06 2.17
N LYS A 118 -2.07 -19.85 0.94
CA LYS A 118 -0.79 -20.38 0.43
C LYS A 118 0.29 -19.33 0.26
N VAL A 119 -0.04 -18.06 0.45
CA VAL A 119 0.93 -16.97 0.38
C VAL A 119 1.88 -17.10 1.58
N LEU A 120 3.16 -17.27 1.27
CA LEU A 120 4.21 -17.28 2.28
C LEU A 120 4.72 -15.86 2.52
N ASP A 121 5.01 -15.55 3.77
CA ASP A 121 5.67 -14.31 4.12
C ASP A 121 7.01 -14.19 3.41
N CYS A 122 7.14 -13.14 2.63
CA CYS A 122 8.41 -12.74 2.03
C CYS A 122 8.83 -11.43 2.69
N PRO A 123 10.02 -11.36 3.28
CA PRO A 123 10.52 -10.08 3.76
C PRO A 123 10.60 -9.10 2.59
N LEU A 124 9.78 -8.06 2.63
CA LEU A 124 9.85 -6.98 1.65
C LEU A 124 11.25 -6.38 1.69
N PRO A 125 11.89 -6.16 0.53
CA PRO A 125 13.10 -5.38 0.49
C PRO A 125 12.76 -4.02 1.11
N ARG A 126 13.48 -3.66 2.18
CA ARG A 126 13.29 -2.40 2.89
C ARG A 126 13.47 -1.25 1.93
N SER A 127 12.39 -0.68 1.47
CA SER A 127 12.37 0.67 0.96
C SER A 127 12.47 1.64 2.15
N ASP A 128 12.79 2.88 1.87
CA ASP A 128 13.15 3.95 2.81
C ASP A 128 12.11 4.35 3.89
N ASP A 129 11.30 3.42 4.40
CA ASP A 129 10.26 3.69 5.42
C ASP A 129 10.87 4.27 6.71
N SER A 130 12.11 3.87 7.03
CA SER A 130 12.89 4.45 8.13
C SER A 130 13.21 5.93 7.91
N THR A 131 13.26 6.39 6.66
CA THR A 131 13.55 7.77 6.31
C THR A 131 12.38 8.67 6.66
N LEU A 132 11.13 8.28 6.33
CA LEU A 132 9.96 9.07 6.72
C LEU A 132 9.81 9.20 8.24
N LEU A 133 10.06 8.11 8.98
CA LEU A 133 10.04 8.14 10.44
C LEU A 133 11.06 9.14 10.98
N ARG A 134 12.28 9.10 10.46
CA ARG A 134 13.34 10.03 10.85
C ARG A 134 12.96 11.48 10.53
N GLU A 135 12.53 11.75 9.30
CA GLU A 135 12.10 13.08 8.85
C GLU A 135 10.94 13.61 9.70
N GLY A 136 9.97 12.75 10.03
CA GLY A 136 8.85 13.11 10.91
C GLY A 136 9.32 13.54 12.30
N PHE A 137 10.29 12.85 12.89
CA PHE A 137 10.87 13.20 14.19
C PHE A 137 11.72 14.46 14.10
N GLU A 138 12.57 14.61 13.08
CA GLU A 138 13.46 15.75 12.91
C GLU A 138 12.68 17.06 12.67
N HIS A 139 11.56 16.99 11.96
CA HIS A 139 10.74 18.17 11.64
C HIS A 139 9.53 18.37 12.56
N HIS A 140 9.43 17.59 13.67
CA HIS A 140 8.31 17.66 14.60
C HIS A 140 6.92 17.57 13.94
N ALA A 141 6.82 16.81 12.86
CA ALA A 141 5.57 16.61 12.16
C ALA A 141 4.59 15.77 12.99
N ALA A 142 3.34 16.19 13.07
CA ALA A 142 2.28 15.49 13.80
C ALA A 142 1.74 14.29 13.00
N ILE A 143 2.60 13.32 12.71
CA ILE A 143 2.27 12.10 11.95
C ILE A 143 2.19 10.85 12.85
N GLY A 144 1.72 11.03 14.10
CA GLY A 144 1.76 9.99 15.13
C GLY A 144 1.09 8.67 14.72
N ALA A 145 -0.07 8.71 14.06
CA ALA A 145 -0.75 7.50 13.61
C ALA A 145 0.06 6.76 12.49
N LEU A 146 0.61 7.52 11.54
CA LEU A 146 1.44 6.96 10.47
C LEU A 146 2.75 6.39 11.02
N THR A 147 3.41 7.10 11.94
CA THR A 147 4.64 6.59 12.58
C THR A 147 4.37 5.31 13.38
N ALA A 148 3.24 5.20 14.08
CA ALA A 148 2.85 4.00 14.79
C ALA A 148 2.64 2.82 13.84
N ALA A 149 1.92 3.01 12.72
CA ALA A 149 1.71 1.99 11.70
C ALA A 149 3.03 1.49 11.09
N LEU A 150 3.91 2.40 10.68
CA LEU A 150 5.22 2.04 10.12
C LEU A 150 6.15 1.37 11.13
N GLN A 151 6.07 1.74 12.41
CA GLN A 151 6.80 1.07 13.48
C GLN A 151 6.31 -0.38 13.65
N GLU A 152 5.00 -0.61 13.61
CA GLU A 152 4.43 -1.95 13.76
C GLU A 152 4.85 -2.86 12.60
N ILE A 153 4.79 -2.39 11.35
CA ILE A 153 5.32 -3.10 10.18
C ILE A 153 6.78 -3.48 10.39
N SER A 154 7.60 -2.54 10.85
CA SER A 154 9.04 -2.76 11.10
C SER A 154 9.31 -3.76 12.23
N VAL A 155 8.48 -3.76 13.28
CA VAL A 155 8.59 -4.69 14.41
C VAL A 155 8.16 -6.09 14.03
N SER A 156 7.07 -6.22 13.29
CA SER A 156 6.55 -7.50 12.78
C SER A 156 7.58 -8.19 11.90
N ALA A 157 8.17 -7.49 10.93
CA ALA A 157 9.22 -8.02 10.08
C ALA A 157 10.44 -8.54 10.87
N LYS A 158 10.85 -7.81 11.93
CA LYS A 158 11.97 -8.24 12.79
C LYS A 158 11.65 -9.45 13.65
N ARG A 159 10.40 -9.62 14.09
CA ARG A 159 9.98 -10.80 14.86
C ARG A 159 10.08 -12.06 14.04
N GLU A 160 9.66 -12.00 12.77
CA GLU A 160 9.75 -13.12 11.85
C GLU A 160 11.18 -13.52 11.52
N GLU A 161 12.08 -12.56 11.26
CA GLU A 161 13.51 -12.85 11.06
C GLU A 161 14.12 -13.61 12.25
N ARG A 162 13.75 -13.25 13.48
CA ARG A 162 14.21 -13.95 14.68
C ARG A 162 13.63 -15.35 14.83
N SER A 163 12.36 -15.55 14.44
CA SER A 163 11.72 -16.87 14.48
C SER A 163 12.34 -17.84 13.47
N LYS A 164 12.71 -17.35 12.27
CA LYS A 164 13.35 -18.17 11.23
C LYS A 164 14.83 -18.47 11.49
N GLY A 165 15.51 -17.66 12.29
CA GLY A 165 16.92 -17.86 12.67
C GLY A 165 17.13 -18.77 13.87
N ALA A 166 16.07 -19.26 14.49
CA ALA A 166 16.12 -20.13 15.69
C ALA A 166 15.90 -21.63 15.37
N HIS A 167 15.89 -22.00 14.11
CA HIS A 167 15.89 -23.37 13.59
C HIS A 167 17.13 -23.60 12.74
#